data_afa065df4e87176ae59944b4e6df5e6b
#
_entry.id   afa065df4e87176ae59944b4e6df5e6b
#
_cell.length_a   1.000
_cell.length_b   1.000
_cell.length_c   1.000
_cell.angle_alpha   90.00
_cell.angle_beta   90.00
_cell.angle_gamma   90.00
#
_symmetry.space_group_name_H-M   'P 1'
#
loop_
_entity.id
_entity.type
_entity.pdbx_description
1 polymer ?
#
loop_
_entity_poly.entity_id
_entity_poly.type
_entity_poly.pdbx_seq_one_letter_code
_entity_poly.pdbx_strand_id
1 'polypeptide(L)'
;LTMTEETQIVDEVVVVGYGTQKKVSLTGAISSVKNDEIIATPSVNVQNMLSGKLPGLRIQQNTGEPGSYDTSMDIRGLGSPLIVIDGVVREASDLQRLEANDIESVTVLKDASAAIYGMRASNGVLLVTTRKGAGSGKTQIDYTGSFGFQNPTGLPEVLDPGQYVELVREADKNMGRGIDYTFSKEDLERYRSGEFQATDWSSLVLRKMVPQTHHNVTASGNTERANYYLSFGYYGEDGLWKSGDLNYHRFNIRSNLGFKITDHLKAEMLISGVSDEKNHPHKDTWELFKSIWALRPNESPYANGNENYYANVMSNSGLNSLVITDADKSGYKRYKNKTLNTTFSLTYEAPFLKGLSAKFLYGYDYK
;
A
#
# COMPACT_ATOMS: atom_id res chain seq x y z
N LEU A 1 -1.93 -53.56 -14.10
CA LEU A 1 -2.26 -52.15 -13.99
C LEU A 1 -1.04 -51.36 -14.44
N THR A 2 -1.05 -50.93 -15.70
CA THR A 2 -0.08 -49.97 -16.26
C THR A 2 -0.60 -48.60 -15.99
N MET A 3 0.05 -47.87 -15.08
CA MET A 3 -0.19 -46.41 -14.88
C MET A 3 0.48 -45.70 -16.06
N THR A 4 -0.30 -45.10 -16.93
CA THR A 4 0.19 -44.09 -17.88
C THR A 4 0.13 -42.75 -17.15
N GLU A 5 1.29 -42.11 -16.93
CA GLU A 5 1.38 -40.71 -16.53
C GLU A 5 0.86 -39.87 -17.70
N GLU A 6 -0.33 -39.31 -17.54
CA GLU A 6 -0.83 -38.24 -18.40
C GLU A 6 -0.25 -36.93 -17.87
N THR A 7 0.95 -36.60 -18.35
CA THR A 7 1.52 -35.25 -18.16
C THR A 7 0.73 -34.27 -19.03
N GLN A 8 -0.31 -33.67 -18.52
CA GLN A 8 -0.89 -32.46 -19.11
C GLN A 8 0.16 -31.35 -18.96
N ILE A 9 0.93 -31.12 -20.01
CA ILE A 9 1.73 -29.90 -20.14
C ILE A 9 0.73 -28.77 -20.31
N VAL A 10 0.40 -28.09 -19.21
CA VAL A 10 -0.35 -26.83 -19.25
C VAL A 10 0.60 -25.82 -19.90
N ASP A 11 0.32 -25.49 -21.17
CA ASP A 11 1.04 -24.44 -21.90
C ASP A 11 0.83 -23.09 -21.18
N GLU A 12 1.71 -22.78 -20.24
CA GLU A 12 1.68 -21.51 -19.52
C GLU A 12 2.03 -20.37 -20.49
N VAL A 13 1.05 -19.52 -20.77
CA VAL A 13 1.18 -18.36 -21.66
C VAL A 13 1.50 -17.14 -20.81
N VAL A 14 2.58 -16.45 -21.15
CA VAL A 14 3.01 -15.23 -20.48
C VAL A 14 2.79 -14.04 -21.41
N VAL A 15 2.27 -12.94 -20.88
CA VAL A 15 2.16 -11.67 -21.62
C VAL A 15 3.57 -11.09 -21.77
N VAL A 16 3.98 -10.83 -22.99
CA VAL A 16 5.30 -10.28 -23.33
C VAL A 16 5.10 -9.10 -24.29
N GLY A 17 5.36 -7.92 -23.79
CA GLY A 17 5.19 -6.72 -24.60
C GLY A 17 3.72 -6.51 -25.01
N TYR A 18 3.47 -6.40 -26.29
CA TYR A 18 2.11 -6.20 -26.85
C TYR A 18 1.43 -7.53 -27.28
N GLY A 19 2.03 -8.67 -26.95
CA GLY A 19 1.51 -9.99 -27.31
C GLY A 19 1.65 -11.01 -26.19
N THR A 20 1.20 -12.24 -26.47
CA THR A 20 1.33 -13.39 -25.58
C THR A 20 2.27 -14.42 -26.19
N GLN A 21 3.17 -14.99 -25.40
CA GLN A 21 4.05 -16.08 -25.83
C GLN A 21 4.03 -17.22 -24.82
N LYS A 22 4.28 -18.44 -25.28
CA LYS A 22 4.43 -19.58 -24.38
C LYS A 22 5.68 -19.39 -23.51
N LYS A 23 5.58 -19.61 -22.22
CA LYS A 23 6.69 -19.47 -21.26
C LYS A 23 7.92 -20.28 -21.69
N VAL A 24 7.70 -21.45 -22.26
CA VAL A 24 8.77 -22.37 -22.76
C VAL A 24 9.56 -21.79 -23.94
N SER A 25 8.96 -20.87 -24.70
CA SER A 25 9.61 -20.24 -25.88
C SER A 25 10.32 -18.93 -25.55
N LEU A 26 10.31 -18.49 -24.29
CA LEU A 26 10.91 -17.23 -23.86
C LEU A 26 12.41 -17.45 -23.54
N THR A 27 13.27 -16.87 -24.34
CA THR A 27 14.74 -16.87 -24.14
C THR A 27 15.22 -15.74 -23.21
N GLY A 28 14.33 -14.82 -22.82
CA GLY A 28 14.64 -13.68 -21.97
C GLY A 28 14.53 -13.99 -20.47
N ALA A 29 15.17 -13.18 -19.62
CA ALA A 29 15.07 -13.25 -18.17
C ALA A 29 13.70 -12.71 -17.70
N ILE A 30 12.68 -13.58 -17.69
CA ILE A 30 11.30 -13.24 -17.33
C ILE A 30 10.92 -13.95 -16.03
N SER A 31 10.25 -13.23 -15.14
CA SER A 31 9.70 -13.78 -13.90
C SER A 31 8.23 -13.36 -13.81
N SER A 32 7.34 -14.29 -13.48
CA SER A 32 5.91 -14.03 -13.38
C SER A 32 5.35 -14.62 -12.09
N VAL A 33 4.36 -13.93 -11.51
CA VAL A 33 3.60 -14.36 -10.34
C VAL A 33 2.10 -14.27 -10.66
N LYS A 34 1.32 -15.26 -10.23
CA LYS A 34 -0.14 -15.32 -10.43
C LYS A 34 -0.90 -14.72 -9.25
N ASN A 35 -2.20 -14.51 -9.44
CA ASN A 35 -3.06 -13.89 -8.44
C ASN A 35 -3.06 -14.60 -7.08
N ASP A 36 -3.19 -15.91 -7.05
CA ASP A 36 -3.19 -16.74 -5.84
C ASP A 36 -1.93 -16.52 -4.98
N GLU A 37 -0.78 -16.40 -5.62
CA GLU A 37 0.46 -16.06 -4.94
C GLU A 37 0.46 -14.59 -4.46
N ILE A 38 -0.10 -13.65 -5.25
CA ILE A 38 -0.14 -12.22 -4.88
C ILE A 38 -0.97 -12.02 -3.63
N ILE A 39 -2.19 -12.55 -3.58
CA ILE A 39 -3.14 -12.36 -2.48
C ILE A 39 -2.76 -13.11 -1.20
N ALA A 40 -1.83 -14.07 -1.26
CA ALA A 40 -1.34 -14.82 -0.09
C ALA A 40 -0.68 -13.92 0.98
N THR A 41 -0.27 -12.71 0.62
CA THR A 41 0.29 -11.73 1.57
C THR A 41 -0.53 -10.45 1.49
N PRO A 42 -1.61 -10.33 2.28
CA PRO A 42 -2.53 -9.19 2.20
C PRO A 42 -1.82 -7.86 2.55
N SER A 43 -2.05 -6.84 1.74
CA SER A 43 -1.61 -5.46 1.99
C SER A 43 -2.55 -4.48 1.27
N VAL A 44 -2.68 -3.26 1.77
CA VAL A 44 -3.39 -2.18 1.09
C VAL A 44 -2.70 -1.77 -0.22
N ASN A 45 -1.39 -1.92 -0.26
CA ASN A 45 -0.54 -1.57 -1.40
C ASN A 45 -0.11 -2.84 -2.15
N VAL A 46 -0.56 -2.97 -3.39
CA VAL A 46 -0.22 -4.12 -4.24
C VAL A 46 1.30 -4.30 -4.41
N GLN A 47 2.07 -3.21 -4.45
CA GLN A 47 3.54 -3.33 -4.54
C GLN A 47 4.10 -4.16 -3.37
N ASN A 48 3.62 -3.93 -2.14
CA ASN A 48 4.09 -4.70 -0.98
C ASN A 48 3.75 -6.19 -1.09
N MET A 49 2.61 -6.51 -1.72
CA MET A 49 2.19 -7.90 -1.94
C MET A 49 3.13 -8.65 -2.90
N LEU A 50 3.89 -7.94 -3.73
CA LEU A 50 4.88 -8.51 -4.66
C LEU A 50 6.26 -8.72 -4.03
N SER A 51 6.48 -8.25 -2.80
CA SER A 51 7.77 -8.35 -2.13
C SER A 51 8.20 -9.82 -1.94
N GLY A 52 9.42 -10.13 -2.35
CA GLY A 52 9.98 -11.49 -2.26
C GLY A 52 9.44 -12.51 -3.28
N LYS A 53 8.45 -12.16 -4.11
CA LYS A 53 7.80 -13.09 -5.04
C LYS A 53 8.38 -13.10 -6.45
N LEU A 54 9.05 -12.02 -6.85
CA LEU A 54 9.61 -11.85 -8.18
C LEU A 54 11.12 -11.68 -8.10
N PRO A 55 11.92 -12.68 -8.53
CA PRO A 55 13.37 -12.61 -8.48
C PRO A 55 13.93 -11.37 -9.18
N GLY A 56 14.78 -10.61 -8.47
CA GLY A 56 15.40 -9.37 -8.94
C GLY A 56 14.52 -8.12 -8.79
N LEU A 57 13.29 -8.24 -8.34
CA LEU A 57 12.46 -7.11 -7.94
C LEU A 57 12.66 -6.86 -6.43
N ARG A 58 13.14 -5.69 -6.08
CA ARG A 58 13.26 -5.22 -4.70
C ARG A 58 12.15 -4.22 -4.42
N ILE A 59 11.49 -4.39 -3.29
CA ILE A 59 10.44 -3.50 -2.82
C ILE A 59 10.77 -3.12 -1.38
N GLN A 60 10.72 -1.82 -1.09
CA GLN A 60 10.96 -1.29 0.23
C GLN A 60 9.81 -0.33 0.59
N GLN A 61 9.08 -0.68 1.62
CA GLN A 61 8.07 0.19 2.23
C GLN A 61 8.77 1.11 3.24
N ASN A 62 8.60 2.42 3.08
CA ASN A 62 9.24 3.43 3.93
C ASN A 62 8.34 3.86 5.09
N THR A 63 7.03 3.63 5.00
CA THR A 63 6.06 3.98 6.04
C THR A 63 4.93 2.96 6.12
N GLY A 64 4.39 2.76 7.33
CA GLY A 64 3.16 2.00 7.61
C GLY A 64 1.94 2.90 7.84
N GLU A 65 2.03 4.19 7.50
CA GLU A 65 0.94 5.13 7.69
C GLU A 65 -0.23 4.81 6.74
N PRO A 66 -1.48 4.74 7.24
CA PRO A 66 -2.67 4.51 6.42
C PRO A 66 -2.75 5.44 5.21
N GLY A 67 -3.01 4.84 4.05
CA GLY A 67 -3.13 5.58 2.79
C GLY A 67 -1.85 6.30 2.33
N SER A 68 -0.70 6.02 2.94
CA SER A 68 0.58 6.48 2.44
C SER A 68 1.21 5.40 1.56
N TYR A 69 1.51 5.78 0.32
CA TYR A 69 2.08 4.89 -0.68
C TYR A 69 3.57 5.17 -0.91
N ASP A 70 4.30 5.52 0.16
CA ASP A 70 5.74 5.71 0.10
C ASP A 70 6.45 4.35 0.07
N THR A 71 6.50 3.79 -1.13
CA THR A 71 7.13 2.51 -1.43
C THR A 71 8.08 2.69 -2.60
N SER A 72 9.34 2.36 -2.41
CA SER A 72 10.32 2.30 -3.48
C SER A 72 10.38 0.92 -4.09
N MET A 73 10.56 0.86 -5.40
CA MET A 73 10.64 -0.38 -6.16
C MET A 73 11.78 -0.26 -7.16
N ASP A 74 12.64 -1.26 -7.21
CA ASP A 74 13.72 -1.32 -8.18
C ASP A 74 13.92 -2.73 -8.75
N ILE A 75 14.47 -2.83 -9.97
CA ILE A 75 14.88 -4.09 -10.57
C ILE A 75 16.41 -4.11 -10.62
N ARG A 76 17.03 -5.06 -9.91
CA ARG A 76 18.47 -5.26 -9.84
C ARG A 76 19.29 -4.03 -9.45
N GLY A 77 18.71 -3.09 -8.70
CA GLY A 77 19.38 -1.85 -8.29
C GLY A 77 19.47 -0.77 -9.39
N LEU A 78 18.78 -0.94 -10.50
CA LEU A 78 18.82 0.01 -11.64
C LEU A 78 17.83 1.17 -11.49
N GLY A 79 16.96 1.13 -10.46
CA GLY A 79 15.95 2.13 -10.22
C GLY A 79 14.54 1.66 -10.58
N SER A 80 13.58 2.59 -10.53
CA SER A 80 12.16 2.29 -10.71
C SER A 80 11.87 1.72 -12.10
N PRO A 81 11.18 0.57 -12.20
CA PRO A 81 10.77 0.00 -13.48
C PRO A 81 9.65 0.81 -14.13
N LEU A 82 9.52 0.66 -15.45
CA LEU A 82 8.34 1.12 -16.17
C LEU A 82 7.15 0.23 -15.81
N ILE A 83 6.03 0.82 -15.43
CA ILE A 83 4.80 0.08 -15.11
C ILE A 83 3.88 0.09 -16.32
N VAL A 84 3.42 -1.08 -16.71
CA VAL A 84 2.48 -1.27 -17.81
C VAL A 84 1.30 -2.09 -17.31
N ILE A 85 0.11 -1.52 -17.33
CA ILE A 85 -1.13 -2.20 -16.92
C ILE A 85 -1.99 -2.39 -18.19
N ASP A 86 -2.29 -3.63 -18.51
CA ASP A 86 -3.09 -4.03 -19.69
C ASP A 86 -2.59 -3.42 -21.01
N GLY A 87 -1.26 -3.30 -21.15
CA GLY A 87 -0.60 -2.78 -22.34
C GLY A 87 -0.45 -1.27 -22.39
N VAL A 88 -0.96 -0.52 -21.41
CA VAL A 88 -0.82 0.93 -21.29
C VAL A 88 0.20 1.28 -20.21
N VAL A 89 1.13 2.19 -20.53
CA VAL A 89 2.10 2.71 -19.56
C VAL A 89 1.36 3.59 -18.56
N ARG A 90 1.52 3.27 -17.26
CA ARG A 90 0.86 3.98 -16.15
C ARG A 90 1.85 4.38 -15.07
N GLU A 91 1.39 5.15 -14.09
CA GLU A 91 2.20 5.56 -12.96
C GLU A 91 2.25 4.49 -11.84
N ALA A 92 3.24 4.59 -10.97
CA ALA A 92 3.36 3.71 -9.80
C ALA A 92 2.12 3.80 -8.89
N SER A 93 1.53 4.99 -8.79
CA SER A 93 0.32 5.26 -8.02
C SER A 93 -0.90 4.45 -8.49
N ASP A 94 -1.00 4.17 -9.80
CA ASP A 94 -2.09 3.37 -10.35
C ASP A 94 -1.94 1.89 -9.93
N LEU A 95 -0.70 1.36 -9.91
CA LEU A 95 -0.43 0.01 -9.40
C LEU A 95 -0.67 -0.10 -7.89
N GLN A 96 -0.21 0.89 -7.12
CA GLN A 96 -0.33 0.90 -5.66
C GLN A 96 -1.77 0.79 -5.18
N ARG A 97 -2.69 1.44 -5.90
CA ARG A 97 -4.12 1.52 -5.58
C ARG A 97 -4.98 0.48 -6.30
N LEU A 98 -4.37 -0.38 -7.10
CA LEU A 98 -5.08 -1.45 -7.79
C LEU A 98 -5.70 -2.43 -6.78
N GLU A 99 -6.85 -2.98 -7.09
CA GLU A 99 -7.43 -4.07 -6.31
C GLU A 99 -6.70 -5.38 -6.64
N ALA A 100 -6.15 -6.04 -5.62
CA ALA A 100 -5.32 -7.23 -5.81
C ALA A 100 -6.09 -8.38 -6.46
N ASN A 101 -7.37 -8.53 -6.15
CA ASN A 101 -8.23 -9.56 -6.73
C ASN A 101 -8.48 -9.34 -8.24
N ASP A 102 -8.30 -8.11 -8.73
CA ASP A 102 -8.43 -7.79 -10.15
C ASP A 102 -7.21 -8.19 -10.98
N ILE A 103 -6.08 -8.51 -10.33
CA ILE A 103 -4.86 -8.88 -11.02
C ILE A 103 -4.92 -10.36 -11.41
N GLU A 104 -4.63 -10.68 -12.64
CA GLU A 104 -4.42 -12.05 -13.10
C GLU A 104 -2.98 -12.49 -12.89
N SER A 105 -2.03 -11.65 -13.31
CA SER A 105 -0.60 -11.92 -13.18
C SER A 105 0.22 -10.64 -13.21
N VAL A 106 1.41 -10.72 -12.62
CA VAL A 106 2.44 -9.68 -12.70
C VAL A 106 3.72 -10.31 -13.24
N THR A 107 4.28 -9.73 -14.28
CA THR A 107 5.47 -10.21 -14.97
C THR A 107 6.54 -9.14 -14.99
N VAL A 108 7.76 -9.50 -14.62
CA VAL A 108 8.95 -8.63 -14.70
C VAL A 108 9.73 -8.96 -15.96
N LEU A 109 9.87 -7.96 -16.85
CA LEU A 109 10.75 -8.03 -18.01
C LEU A 109 12.07 -7.35 -17.69
N LYS A 110 13.16 -8.04 -17.97
CA LYS A 110 14.52 -7.57 -17.71
C LYS A 110 15.32 -7.59 -19.02
N ASP A 111 16.35 -6.76 -19.07
CA ASP A 111 17.31 -6.77 -20.17
C ASP A 111 16.64 -6.61 -21.57
N ALA A 112 17.03 -7.41 -22.54
CA ALA A 112 16.52 -7.34 -23.91
C ALA A 112 14.99 -7.51 -24.03
N SER A 113 14.34 -8.23 -23.10
CA SER A 113 12.88 -8.40 -23.11
C SER A 113 12.11 -7.12 -22.82
N ALA A 114 12.73 -6.14 -22.16
CA ALA A 114 12.18 -4.82 -21.90
C ALA A 114 12.35 -3.85 -23.07
N ALA A 115 13.24 -4.13 -24.03
CA ALA A 115 13.60 -3.20 -25.11
C ALA A 115 12.43 -2.77 -26.01
N ILE A 116 11.39 -3.59 -26.11
CA ILE A 116 10.17 -3.27 -26.89
C ILE A 116 9.46 -1.98 -26.38
N TYR A 117 9.70 -1.61 -25.11
CA TYR A 117 9.14 -0.38 -24.51
C TYR A 117 10.08 0.83 -24.63
N GLY A 118 11.20 0.68 -25.37
CA GLY A 118 12.16 1.73 -25.65
C GLY A 118 12.99 2.18 -24.45
N MET A 119 13.59 3.36 -24.52
CA MET A 119 14.51 3.89 -23.50
C MET A 119 13.90 4.04 -22.10
N ARG A 120 12.60 4.26 -21.99
CA ARG A 120 11.89 4.36 -20.71
C ARG A 120 11.92 3.06 -19.90
N ALA A 121 12.22 1.93 -20.55
CA ALA A 121 12.30 0.61 -19.96
C ALA A 121 13.74 0.18 -19.59
N SER A 122 14.70 1.12 -19.57
CA SER A 122 16.12 0.82 -19.24
C SER A 122 16.28 0.14 -17.87
N ASN A 123 15.41 0.45 -16.92
CA ASN A 123 15.40 -0.14 -15.57
C ASN A 123 14.53 -1.41 -15.49
N GLY A 124 14.05 -1.93 -16.62
CA GLY A 124 13.10 -3.05 -16.69
C GLY A 124 11.65 -2.60 -16.72
N VAL A 125 10.76 -3.57 -16.92
CA VAL A 125 9.30 -3.33 -17.03
C VAL A 125 8.57 -4.27 -16.09
N LEU A 126 7.58 -3.74 -15.39
CA LEU A 126 6.59 -4.49 -14.63
C LEU A 126 5.29 -4.52 -15.43
N LEU A 127 4.97 -5.69 -16.01
CA LEU A 127 3.71 -5.90 -16.72
C LEU A 127 2.67 -6.43 -15.76
N VAL A 128 1.55 -5.74 -15.66
CA VAL A 128 0.38 -6.15 -14.90
C VAL A 128 -0.74 -6.49 -15.86
N THR A 129 -1.24 -7.70 -15.77
CA THR A 129 -2.40 -8.15 -16.53
C THR A 129 -3.57 -8.27 -15.57
N THR A 130 -4.70 -7.65 -15.91
CA THR A 130 -5.91 -7.75 -15.10
C THR A 130 -6.81 -8.86 -15.58
N ARG A 131 -7.63 -9.39 -14.66
CA ARG A 131 -8.56 -10.49 -14.95
C ARG A 131 -9.56 -10.11 -16.04
N LYS A 132 -9.77 -11.04 -16.93
CA LYS A 132 -10.84 -10.99 -17.94
C LYS A 132 -11.89 -12.05 -17.60
N GLY A 133 -13.05 -11.97 -18.18
CA GLY A 133 -14.07 -13.00 -18.00
C GLY A 133 -13.54 -14.36 -18.44
N ALA A 134 -13.52 -15.32 -17.52
CA ALA A 134 -13.14 -16.71 -17.75
C ALA A 134 -14.29 -17.62 -17.32
N GLY A 135 -14.28 -18.86 -17.82
CA GLY A 135 -15.28 -19.89 -17.46
C GLY A 135 -16.13 -20.35 -18.65
N SER A 136 -16.93 -21.36 -18.41
CA SER A 136 -17.73 -22.08 -19.43
C SER A 136 -19.19 -21.66 -19.39
N GLY A 137 -19.53 -20.47 -19.88
CA GLY A 137 -20.93 -20.09 -20.14
C GLY A 137 -21.79 -19.74 -18.91
N LYS A 138 -21.26 -19.85 -17.68
CA LYS A 138 -21.99 -19.48 -16.45
C LYS A 138 -21.34 -18.27 -15.81
N THR A 139 -22.16 -17.37 -15.27
CA THR A 139 -21.67 -16.28 -14.41
C THR A 139 -21.17 -16.85 -13.09
N GLN A 140 -19.95 -16.51 -12.74
CA GLN A 140 -19.36 -16.78 -11.43
C GLN A 140 -19.36 -15.50 -10.62
N ILE A 141 -19.83 -15.57 -9.39
CA ILE A 141 -19.81 -14.46 -8.43
C ILE A 141 -18.98 -14.92 -7.24
N ASP A 142 -17.94 -14.15 -6.92
CA ASP A 142 -17.05 -14.42 -5.80
C ASP A 142 -17.06 -13.22 -4.85
N TYR A 143 -17.00 -13.51 -3.55
CA TYR A 143 -16.82 -12.53 -2.50
C TYR A 143 -15.58 -12.88 -1.70
N THR A 144 -14.70 -11.89 -1.53
CA THR A 144 -13.53 -11.97 -0.65
C THR A 144 -13.64 -10.90 0.41
N GLY A 145 -13.58 -11.29 1.68
CA GLY A 145 -13.62 -10.36 2.81
C GLY A 145 -12.53 -10.68 3.82
N SER A 146 -11.93 -9.65 4.40
CA SER A 146 -11.01 -9.79 5.53
C SER A 146 -11.21 -8.66 6.53
N PHE A 147 -11.03 -9.01 7.79
CA PHE A 147 -10.99 -8.08 8.91
C PHE A 147 -9.76 -8.41 9.75
N GLY A 148 -9.01 -7.40 10.14
CA GLY A 148 -7.77 -7.58 10.89
C GLY A 148 -7.49 -6.42 11.82
N PHE A 149 -6.44 -6.61 12.65
CA PHE A 149 -5.92 -5.58 13.52
C PHE A 149 -4.42 -5.42 13.27
N GLN A 150 -3.99 -4.16 13.27
CA GLN A 150 -2.58 -3.82 13.21
C GLN A 150 -2.09 -3.39 14.58
N ASN A 151 -0.86 -3.77 14.90
CA ASN A 151 -0.14 -3.29 16.07
C ASN A 151 1.25 -2.85 15.65
N PRO A 152 1.81 -1.80 16.29
CA PRO A 152 3.23 -1.52 16.14
C PRO A 152 4.06 -2.74 16.58
N THR A 153 5.03 -3.12 15.77
CA THR A 153 5.94 -4.24 16.09
C THR A 153 6.95 -3.87 17.18
N GLY A 154 7.19 -2.57 17.37
CA GLY A 154 8.02 -2.01 18.42
C GLY A 154 7.84 -0.51 18.49
N LEU A 155 7.87 0.04 19.67
CA LEU A 155 7.96 1.47 19.93
C LEU A 155 9.28 1.73 20.65
N PRO A 156 9.92 2.90 20.46
CA PRO A 156 11.09 3.27 21.24
C PRO A 156 10.79 3.22 22.73
N GLU A 157 11.68 2.60 23.48
CA GLU A 157 11.61 2.63 24.93
C GLU A 157 12.00 4.02 25.43
N VAL A 158 11.24 4.54 26.36
CA VAL A 158 11.48 5.83 27.02
C VAL A 158 11.83 5.60 28.47
N LEU A 159 12.57 6.53 29.04
CA LEU A 159 12.93 6.49 30.45
C LEU A 159 11.70 6.63 31.34
N ASP A 160 11.67 5.90 32.44
CA ASP A 160 10.73 6.21 33.51
C ASP A 160 11.08 7.56 34.17
N PRO A 161 10.14 8.20 34.88
CA PRO A 161 10.38 9.51 35.44
C PRO A 161 11.53 9.56 36.46
N GLY A 162 11.72 8.51 37.24
CA GLY A 162 12.84 8.41 38.19
C GLY A 162 14.18 8.34 37.47
N GLN A 163 14.27 7.50 36.42
CA GLN A 163 15.47 7.43 35.58
C GLN A 163 15.76 8.77 34.90
N TYR A 164 14.73 9.42 34.37
CA TYR A 164 14.87 10.74 33.74
C TYR A 164 15.42 11.77 34.72
N VAL A 165 14.84 11.89 35.91
CA VAL A 165 15.29 12.82 36.95
C VAL A 165 16.72 12.53 37.39
N GLU A 166 17.08 11.24 37.54
CA GLU A 166 18.44 10.84 37.89
C GLU A 166 19.48 11.28 36.85
N LEU A 167 19.18 11.07 35.56
CA LEU A 167 20.03 11.49 34.45
C LEU A 167 20.14 13.02 34.34
N VAL A 168 19.07 13.78 34.61
CA VAL A 168 19.12 15.24 34.63
C VAL A 168 20.02 15.73 35.79
N ARG A 169 19.94 15.12 36.97
CA ARG A 169 20.80 15.41 38.11
C ARG A 169 22.29 15.13 37.81
N GLU A 170 22.57 14.01 37.13
CA GLU A 170 23.91 13.68 36.65
C GLU A 170 24.42 14.72 35.63
N ALA A 171 23.56 15.10 34.67
CA ALA A 171 23.90 16.14 33.70
C ALA A 171 24.22 17.49 34.34
N ASP A 172 23.43 17.93 35.33
CA ASP A 172 23.69 19.17 36.09
C ASP A 172 25.01 19.10 36.81
N LYS A 173 25.32 17.97 37.45
CA LYS A 173 26.66 17.76 38.08
C LYS A 173 27.79 17.87 37.06
N ASN A 174 27.65 17.23 35.89
CA ASN A 174 28.66 17.23 34.83
C ASN A 174 28.83 18.61 34.18
N MET A 175 27.81 19.45 34.19
CA MET A 175 27.85 20.84 33.76
C MET A 175 28.40 21.80 34.82
N GLY A 176 28.77 21.31 36.00
CA GLY A 176 29.25 22.13 37.10
C GLY A 176 28.21 22.98 37.83
N ARG A 177 26.92 22.72 37.61
CA ARG A 177 25.80 23.44 38.25
C ARG A 177 25.49 22.94 39.67
N GLY A 178 25.97 21.74 40.02
CA GLY A 178 25.59 21.01 41.22
C GLY A 178 24.50 19.98 40.94
N ILE A 179 24.56 18.84 41.65
CA ILE A 179 23.69 17.68 41.38
C ILE A 179 22.20 17.96 41.69
N ASP A 180 21.90 18.89 42.54
CA ASP A 180 20.55 19.27 42.99
C ASP A 180 20.02 20.55 42.29
N TYR A 181 20.62 20.94 41.15
CA TYR A 181 20.27 22.21 40.49
C TYR A 181 18.86 22.22 39.90
N THR A 182 18.50 21.21 39.10
CA THR A 182 17.17 21.12 38.48
C THR A 182 16.20 20.34 39.35
N PHE A 183 16.63 19.21 39.89
CA PHE A 183 15.87 18.34 40.78
C PHE A 183 16.66 18.00 42.02
N SER A 184 16.03 18.10 43.19
CA SER A 184 16.61 17.68 44.46
C SER A 184 16.64 16.15 44.58
N LYS A 185 17.36 15.62 45.57
CA LYS A 185 17.31 14.22 45.92
C LYS A 185 15.93 13.81 46.39
N GLU A 186 15.20 14.71 47.05
CA GLU A 186 13.85 14.48 47.50
C GLU A 186 12.86 14.36 46.31
N ASP A 187 13.02 15.17 45.27
CA ASP A 187 12.23 15.05 44.03
C ASP A 187 12.47 13.69 43.38
N LEU A 188 13.71 13.21 43.33
CA LEU A 188 14.02 11.88 42.77
C LEU A 188 13.27 10.78 43.50
N GLU A 189 13.25 10.81 44.86
CA GLU A 189 12.55 9.80 45.65
C GLU A 189 11.03 9.89 45.45
N ARG A 190 10.47 11.09 45.32
CA ARG A 190 9.03 11.29 45.00
C ARG A 190 8.65 10.74 43.64
N TYR A 191 9.49 10.89 42.61
CA TYR A 191 9.27 10.27 41.32
C TYR A 191 9.40 8.73 41.37
N ARG A 192 10.36 8.20 42.10
CA ARG A 192 10.56 6.77 42.29
C ARG A 192 9.42 6.12 43.09
N SER A 193 8.90 6.79 44.09
CA SER A 193 7.77 6.30 44.91
C SER A 193 6.42 6.40 44.20
N GLY A 194 6.33 7.13 43.10
CA GLY A 194 5.06 7.39 42.39
C GLY A 194 4.21 8.49 43.05
N GLU A 195 4.74 9.24 44.03
CA GLU A 195 4.06 10.40 44.60
C GLU A 195 3.86 11.50 43.54
N PHE A 196 4.87 11.73 42.72
CA PHE A 196 4.76 12.57 41.54
C PHE A 196 4.27 11.77 40.35
N GLN A 197 3.21 12.27 39.70
CA GLN A 197 2.61 11.63 38.53
C GLN A 197 3.58 11.66 37.34
N ALA A 198 3.69 10.52 36.70
CA ALA A 198 4.39 10.32 35.45
C ALA A 198 3.45 10.35 34.26
N THR A 199 3.93 10.87 33.14
CA THR A 199 3.18 10.86 31.89
C THR A 199 3.82 9.88 30.91
N ASP A 200 3.10 8.80 30.59
CA ASP A 200 3.41 7.97 29.45
C ASP A 200 2.72 8.56 28.21
N TRP A 201 3.45 9.43 27.52
CA TRP A 201 2.95 10.13 26.33
C TRP A 201 2.54 9.18 25.21
N SER A 202 3.26 8.06 25.05
CA SER A 202 2.92 7.07 24.02
C SER A 202 1.58 6.41 24.30
N SER A 203 1.36 5.96 25.53
CA SER A 203 0.10 5.37 25.95
C SER A 203 -1.07 6.36 25.96
N LEU A 204 -0.81 7.66 26.10
CA LEU A 204 -1.86 8.68 26.04
C LEU A 204 -2.43 8.86 24.63
N VAL A 205 -1.57 8.85 23.59
CA VAL A 205 -1.96 9.23 22.23
C VAL A 205 -2.06 8.05 21.27
N LEU A 206 -1.35 6.94 21.54
CA LEU A 206 -1.36 5.76 20.68
C LEU A 206 -2.37 4.71 21.16
N ARG A 207 -3.02 4.07 20.22
CA ARG A 207 -3.88 2.90 20.46
C ARG A 207 -3.23 1.63 19.95
N LYS A 208 -3.61 0.52 20.54
CA LYS A 208 -3.29 -0.83 20.09
C LYS A 208 -4.49 -1.41 19.34
N MET A 209 -4.26 -2.45 18.55
CA MET A 209 -5.31 -3.17 17.81
C MET A 209 -6.11 -2.25 16.88
N VAL A 210 -5.39 -1.63 15.94
CA VAL A 210 -5.99 -0.70 14.97
C VAL A 210 -6.70 -1.51 13.88
N PRO A 211 -8.00 -1.29 13.66
CA PRO A 211 -8.78 -2.09 12.73
C PRO A 211 -8.44 -1.79 11.27
N GLN A 212 -8.46 -2.83 10.46
CA GLN A 212 -8.46 -2.77 9.02
C GLN A 212 -9.50 -3.72 8.45
N THR A 213 -10.11 -3.34 7.33
CA THR A 213 -11.11 -4.17 6.66
C THR A 213 -10.97 -4.09 5.15
N HIS A 214 -11.22 -5.21 4.49
CA HIS A 214 -11.22 -5.30 3.04
C HIS A 214 -12.38 -6.16 2.57
N HIS A 215 -13.09 -5.69 1.57
CA HIS A 215 -14.20 -6.40 0.94
C HIS A 215 -14.11 -6.26 -0.57
N ASN A 216 -14.23 -7.35 -1.28
CA ASN A 216 -14.24 -7.36 -2.73
C ASN A 216 -15.33 -8.31 -3.24
N VAL A 217 -16.13 -7.86 -4.19
CA VAL A 217 -17.12 -8.66 -4.91
C VAL A 217 -16.76 -8.65 -6.38
N THR A 218 -16.69 -9.82 -6.99
CA THR A 218 -16.44 -9.95 -8.43
C THR A 218 -17.56 -10.73 -9.10
N ALA A 219 -17.83 -10.38 -10.36
CA ALA A 219 -18.73 -11.14 -11.23
C ALA A 219 -18.02 -11.34 -12.57
N SER A 220 -17.85 -12.58 -12.98
CA SER A 220 -17.18 -12.89 -14.24
C SER A 220 -17.95 -13.94 -15.05
N GLY A 221 -17.80 -13.89 -16.34
CA GLY A 221 -18.40 -14.88 -17.22
C GLY A 221 -17.87 -14.77 -18.65
N ASN A 222 -18.15 -15.82 -19.41
CA ASN A 222 -17.76 -15.93 -20.80
C ASN A 222 -18.88 -16.59 -21.59
N THR A 223 -19.18 -16.04 -22.76
CA THR A 223 -20.07 -16.62 -23.78
C THR A 223 -19.23 -16.82 -25.04
N GLU A 224 -19.82 -17.41 -26.08
CA GLU A 224 -19.15 -17.57 -27.37
C GLU A 224 -18.66 -16.25 -27.99
N ARG A 225 -19.37 -15.14 -27.71
CA ARG A 225 -19.09 -13.82 -28.31
C ARG A 225 -18.68 -12.73 -27.34
N ALA A 226 -18.82 -12.93 -26.03
CA ALA A 226 -18.52 -11.90 -25.04
C ALA A 226 -17.90 -12.51 -23.80
N ASN A 227 -16.92 -11.83 -23.24
CA ASN A 227 -16.43 -12.08 -21.89
C ASN A 227 -16.56 -10.82 -21.06
N TYR A 228 -16.76 -10.99 -19.77
CA TYR A 228 -16.86 -9.87 -18.85
C TYR A 228 -16.27 -10.22 -17.49
N TYR A 229 -15.66 -9.23 -16.88
CA TYR A 229 -15.21 -9.23 -15.49
C TYR A 229 -15.62 -7.90 -14.87
N LEU A 230 -16.38 -7.96 -13.79
CA LEU A 230 -16.81 -6.81 -13.01
C LEU A 230 -16.30 -6.98 -11.59
N SER A 231 -15.80 -5.92 -10.98
CA SER A 231 -15.30 -5.93 -9.60
C SER A 231 -15.70 -4.65 -8.88
N PHE A 232 -16.02 -4.81 -7.61
CA PHE A 232 -16.20 -3.72 -6.66
C PHE A 232 -15.43 -4.05 -5.38
N GLY A 233 -14.49 -3.18 -5.00
CA GLY A 233 -13.66 -3.32 -3.81
C GLY A 233 -13.85 -2.15 -2.85
N TYR A 234 -13.80 -2.45 -1.56
CA TYR A 234 -13.70 -1.48 -0.47
C TYR A 234 -12.56 -1.86 0.45
N TYR A 235 -11.75 -0.89 0.81
CA TYR A 235 -10.70 -1.01 1.80
C TYR A 235 -10.81 0.13 2.81
N GLY A 236 -10.74 -0.20 4.10
CA GLY A 236 -10.72 0.75 5.21
C GLY A 236 -9.61 0.42 6.19
N GLU A 237 -8.87 1.42 6.63
CA GLU A 237 -7.76 1.30 7.57
C GLU A 237 -7.71 2.52 8.47
N ASP A 238 -7.62 2.29 9.76
CA ASP A 238 -7.42 3.33 10.75
C ASP A 238 -5.92 3.48 11.08
N GLY A 239 -5.56 4.62 11.67
CA GLY A 239 -4.22 4.89 12.16
C GLY A 239 -4.08 4.69 13.66
N LEU A 240 -2.85 4.84 14.15
CA LEU A 240 -2.47 4.59 15.54
C LEU A 240 -2.98 5.65 16.55
N TRP A 241 -3.45 6.81 16.08
CA TRP A 241 -3.87 7.90 16.98
C TRP A 241 -5.20 7.55 17.67
N LYS A 242 -5.25 7.72 18.99
CA LYS A 242 -6.49 7.51 19.78
C LYS A 242 -7.62 8.44 19.38
N SER A 243 -7.32 9.62 18.85
CA SER A 243 -8.31 10.56 18.33
C SER A 243 -9.12 9.99 17.16
N GLY A 244 -8.55 9.01 16.40
CA GLY A 244 -9.19 8.46 15.21
C GLY A 244 -9.01 9.29 13.94
N ASP A 245 -8.29 10.40 14.02
CA ASP A 245 -8.17 11.37 12.92
C ASP A 245 -7.25 10.93 11.77
N LEU A 246 -6.50 9.87 11.97
CA LEU A 246 -5.77 9.22 10.90
C LEU A 246 -6.57 8.01 10.44
N ASN A 247 -7.15 8.09 9.25
CA ASN A 247 -7.88 6.99 8.62
C ASN A 247 -7.79 7.09 7.11
N TYR A 248 -7.98 5.95 6.46
CA TYR A 248 -7.93 5.82 5.02
C TYR A 248 -9.04 4.90 4.51
N HIS A 249 -9.75 5.36 3.49
CA HIS A 249 -10.81 4.59 2.82
C HIS A 249 -10.58 4.62 1.32
N ARG A 250 -10.74 3.46 0.66
CA ARG A 250 -10.61 3.34 -0.79
C ARG A 250 -11.74 2.49 -1.37
N PHE A 251 -12.30 2.97 -2.46
CA PHE A 251 -13.24 2.24 -3.31
C PHE A 251 -12.59 1.98 -4.66
N ASN A 252 -12.69 0.77 -5.13
CA ASN A 252 -12.24 0.33 -6.44
C ASN A 252 -13.42 -0.18 -7.24
N ILE A 253 -13.50 0.19 -8.50
CA ILE A 253 -14.41 -0.43 -9.47
C ILE A 253 -13.63 -0.88 -10.70
N ARG A 254 -13.99 -2.00 -11.26
CA ARG A 254 -13.43 -2.48 -12.53
C ARG A 254 -14.51 -3.09 -13.40
N SER A 255 -14.43 -2.80 -14.70
CA SER A 255 -15.24 -3.41 -15.73
C SER A 255 -14.36 -3.75 -16.95
N ASN A 256 -14.06 -5.02 -17.13
CA ASN A 256 -13.31 -5.52 -18.28
C ASN A 256 -14.28 -6.28 -19.17
N LEU A 257 -14.52 -5.76 -20.36
CA LEU A 257 -15.46 -6.31 -21.34
C LEU A 257 -14.72 -6.66 -22.63
N GLY A 258 -14.94 -7.83 -23.15
CA GLY A 258 -14.42 -8.28 -24.43
C GLY A 258 -15.55 -8.76 -25.34
N PHE A 259 -15.51 -8.39 -26.61
CA PHE A 259 -16.51 -8.74 -27.60
C PHE A 259 -15.86 -9.28 -28.88
N LYS A 260 -16.33 -10.41 -29.33
CA LYS A 260 -16.03 -10.96 -30.65
C LYS A 260 -17.07 -10.43 -31.65
N ILE A 261 -16.76 -9.29 -32.30
CA ILE A 261 -17.68 -8.60 -33.22
C ILE A 261 -17.89 -9.48 -34.44
N THR A 262 -16.83 -10.02 -34.99
CA THR A 262 -16.83 -11.07 -36.03
C THR A 262 -15.80 -12.13 -35.66
N ASP A 263 -15.69 -13.20 -36.47
CA ASP A 263 -14.67 -14.22 -36.26
C ASP A 263 -13.23 -13.68 -36.37
N HIS A 264 -13.06 -12.52 -37.02
CA HIS A 264 -11.80 -11.89 -37.28
C HIS A 264 -11.59 -10.56 -36.54
N LEU A 265 -12.62 -10.03 -35.88
CA LEU A 265 -12.58 -8.73 -35.23
C LEU A 265 -13.00 -8.83 -33.77
N LYS A 266 -12.09 -8.48 -32.88
CA LYS A 266 -12.30 -8.46 -31.41
C LYS A 266 -12.15 -7.03 -30.90
N ALA A 267 -13.06 -6.61 -30.02
CA ALA A 267 -12.96 -5.36 -29.26
C ALA A 267 -12.87 -5.64 -27.78
N GLU A 268 -12.03 -4.90 -27.07
CA GLU A 268 -11.96 -4.93 -25.60
C GLU A 268 -12.10 -3.53 -25.05
N MET A 269 -12.80 -3.39 -23.93
CA MET A 269 -12.96 -2.16 -23.16
C MET A 269 -12.68 -2.46 -21.70
N LEU A 270 -11.64 -1.86 -21.16
CA LEU A 270 -11.20 -2.02 -19.78
C LEU A 270 -11.34 -0.69 -19.06
N ILE A 271 -12.16 -0.64 -18.02
CA ILE A 271 -12.42 0.56 -17.22
C ILE A 271 -12.04 0.24 -15.78
N SER A 272 -11.28 1.13 -15.15
CA SER A 272 -10.94 1.04 -13.74
C SER A 272 -11.12 2.39 -13.08
N GLY A 273 -11.92 2.45 -12.02
CA GLY A 273 -12.11 3.64 -11.20
C GLY A 273 -11.57 3.40 -9.79
N VAL A 274 -10.90 4.42 -9.23
CA VAL A 274 -10.45 4.45 -7.85
C VAL A 274 -10.89 5.77 -7.23
N SER A 275 -11.48 5.69 -6.04
CA SER A 275 -11.76 6.85 -5.21
C SER A 275 -11.22 6.57 -3.82
N ASP A 276 -10.26 7.36 -3.37
CA ASP A 276 -9.72 7.23 -2.02
C ASP A 276 -9.75 8.54 -1.24
N GLU A 277 -9.88 8.42 0.06
CA GLU A 277 -9.84 9.52 1.01
C GLU A 277 -8.94 9.15 2.19
N LYS A 278 -7.99 10.03 2.51
CA LYS A 278 -7.15 9.98 3.68
C LYS A 278 -7.40 11.22 4.54
N ASN A 279 -7.78 11.00 5.78
CA ASN A 279 -7.85 12.05 6.79
C ASN A 279 -6.59 11.95 7.66
N HIS A 280 -6.10 13.10 8.11
CA HIS A 280 -4.85 13.21 8.84
C HIS A 280 -4.90 14.44 9.76
N PRO A 281 -4.36 14.40 10.99
CA PRO A 281 -4.14 15.60 11.79
C PRO A 281 -3.30 16.64 11.05
N HIS A 282 -3.35 17.90 11.47
CA HIS A 282 -2.66 18.99 10.76
C HIS A 282 -1.16 18.75 10.58
N LYS A 283 -0.50 18.16 11.59
CA LYS A 283 0.94 17.89 11.59
C LYS A 283 1.27 16.58 10.88
N ASP A 284 2.42 16.51 10.22
CA ASP A 284 2.88 15.29 9.55
C ASP A 284 3.19 14.18 10.56
N THR A 285 2.96 12.93 10.17
CA THR A 285 3.13 11.75 11.03
C THR A 285 4.48 11.71 11.72
N TRP A 286 5.56 12.09 11.04
CA TRP A 286 6.89 12.16 11.65
C TRP A 286 6.97 13.20 12.77
N GLU A 287 6.39 14.39 12.60
CA GLU A 287 6.32 15.41 13.64
C GLU A 287 5.50 14.96 14.84
N LEU A 288 4.40 14.24 14.58
CA LEU A 288 3.55 13.68 15.63
C LEU A 288 4.31 12.64 16.47
N PHE A 289 4.97 11.67 15.82
CA PHE A 289 5.79 10.69 16.53
C PHE A 289 6.95 11.34 17.28
N LYS A 290 7.66 12.26 16.64
CA LYS A 290 8.76 12.99 17.28
C LYS A 290 8.29 13.74 18.54
N SER A 291 7.09 14.32 18.53
CA SER A 291 6.55 15.01 19.71
C SER A 291 6.38 14.07 20.90
N ILE A 292 5.90 12.83 20.67
CA ILE A 292 5.70 11.85 21.74
C ILE A 292 7.01 11.54 22.48
N TRP A 293 8.10 11.34 21.73
CA TRP A 293 9.39 10.96 22.32
C TRP A 293 10.25 12.15 22.75
N ALA A 294 9.92 13.36 22.31
CA ALA A 294 10.59 14.58 22.76
C ALA A 294 10.01 15.14 24.07
N LEU A 295 8.79 14.73 24.44
CA LEU A 295 8.16 15.16 25.68
C LEU A 295 8.74 14.41 26.88
N ARG A 296 8.85 15.15 27.99
CA ARG A 296 9.45 14.63 29.21
C ARG A 296 8.44 13.87 30.05
N PRO A 297 8.82 12.77 30.70
CA PRO A 297 7.89 11.95 31.47
C PRO A 297 7.39 12.66 32.76
N ASN A 298 8.05 13.72 33.19
CA ASN A 298 7.66 14.54 34.35
C ASN A 298 6.78 15.75 33.99
N GLU A 299 6.41 15.91 32.71
CA GLU A 299 5.50 16.98 32.28
C GLU A 299 4.05 16.47 32.25
N SER A 300 3.14 17.23 32.84
CA SER A 300 1.70 16.92 32.77
C SER A 300 1.11 17.33 31.42
N PRO A 301 0.21 16.52 30.84
CA PRO A 301 -0.51 16.90 29.63
C PRO A 301 -1.52 18.02 29.87
N TYR A 302 -1.91 18.26 31.13
CA TYR A 302 -2.94 19.22 31.51
C TYR A 302 -2.40 20.28 32.46
N ALA A 303 -2.83 21.52 32.26
CA ALA A 303 -2.45 22.64 33.12
C ALA A 303 -3.07 22.47 34.51
N ASN A 304 -2.24 22.50 35.55
CA ASN A 304 -2.65 22.35 36.95
C ASN A 304 -3.52 21.09 37.23
N GLY A 305 -3.31 20.02 36.42
CA GLY A 305 -4.10 18.78 36.54
C GLY A 305 -5.56 18.90 36.08
N ASN A 306 -5.95 19.98 35.43
CA ASN A 306 -7.29 20.18 34.92
C ASN A 306 -7.41 19.76 33.47
N GLU A 307 -8.14 18.67 33.21
CA GLU A 307 -8.31 18.08 31.88
C GLU A 307 -8.98 18.99 30.83
N ASN A 308 -9.60 20.07 31.26
CA ASN A 308 -10.17 21.07 30.35
C ASN A 308 -9.12 22.01 29.75
N TYR A 309 -7.92 22.03 30.30
CA TYR A 309 -6.84 22.92 29.86
C TYR A 309 -5.57 22.14 29.57
N TYR A 310 -5.13 22.14 28.32
CA TYR A 310 -3.87 21.50 27.92
C TYR A 310 -2.67 22.31 28.38
N ALA A 311 -1.69 21.62 28.92
CA ALA A 311 -0.44 22.27 29.34
C ALA A 311 0.38 22.72 28.14
N ASN A 312 1.07 23.84 28.29
CA ASN A 312 2.13 24.23 27.41
C ASN A 312 3.40 23.47 27.82
N VAL A 313 3.71 22.39 27.09
CA VAL A 313 4.82 21.50 27.41
C VAL A 313 6.13 22.05 26.84
N MET A 314 7.20 22.03 27.64
CA MET A 314 8.52 22.59 27.30
C MET A 314 9.39 21.58 26.53
N SER A 315 8.85 20.88 25.56
CA SER A 315 9.64 20.04 24.66
C SER A 315 10.36 20.87 23.59
N ASN A 316 11.35 20.28 22.91
CA ASN A 316 12.02 20.91 21.78
C ASN A 316 11.06 21.28 20.63
N SER A 317 9.85 20.72 20.61
CA SER A 317 8.79 21.04 19.65
C SER A 317 7.75 22.03 20.19
N GLY A 318 7.68 22.25 21.53
CA GLY A 318 6.69 23.10 22.18
C GLY A 318 5.24 22.64 22.00
N LEU A 319 5.03 21.38 21.58
CA LEU A 319 3.72 20.88 21.14
C LEU A 319 3.24 19.74 22.04
N ASN A 320 2.07 19.93 22.64
CA ASN A 320 1.40 18.89 23.42
C ASN A 320 0.85 17.80 22.45
N SER A 321 1.33 16.56 22.61
CA SER A 321 0.96 15.46 21.72
C SER A 321 -0.54 15.16 21.70
N LEU A 322 -1.26 15.35 22.81
CA LEU A 322 -2.73 15.21 22.86
C LEU A 322 -3.46 16.26 22.01
N VAL A 323 -2.86 17.44 21.85
CA VAL A 323 -3.45 18.50 21.04
C VAL A 323 -3.18 18.26 19.56
N ILE A 324 -1.92 17.99 19.22
CA ILE A 324 -1.53 17.93 17.81
C ILE A 324 -1.96 16.65 17.09
N THR A 325 -2.27 15.57 17.84
CA THR A 325 -2.80 14.31 17.27
C THR A 325 -4.34 14.34 17.10
N ASP A 326 -5.00 15.41 17.54
CA ASP A 326 -6.46 15.58 17.53
C ASP A 326 -6.82 16.71 16.56
N ALA A 327 -7.58 16.36 15.53
CA ALA A 327 -7.95 17.27 14.44
C ALA A 327 -8.91 18.39 14.89
N ASP A 328 -9.74 18.14 15.88
CA ASP A 328 -10.66 19.16 16.43
C ASP A 328 -9.90 20.25 17.20
N LYS A 329 -8.72 19.92 17.71
CA LYS A 329 -7.88 20.84 18.49
C LYS A 329 -6.82 21.55 17.65
N SER A 330 -6.20 20.84 16.71
CA SER A 330 -5.07 21.35 15.94
C SER A 330 -5.35 21.57 14.47
N GLY A 331 -6.52 21.14 13.97
CA GLY A 331 -6.86 21.15 12.56
C GLY A 331 -6.49 19.85 11.83
N TYR A 332 -6.87 19.75 10.57
CA TYR A 332 -6.76 18.52 9.78
C TYR A 332 -6.19 18.77 8.39
N LYS A 333 -5.70 17.70 7.78
CA LYS A 333 -5.44 17.58 6.35
C LYS A 333 -6.33 16.47 5.78
N ARG A 334 -6.96 16.72 4.64
CA ARG A 334 -7.78 15.72 3.94
C ARG A 334 -7.32 15.62 2.50
N TYR A 335 -6.94 14.42 2.11
CA TYR A 335 -6.52 14.10 0.74
C TYR A 335 -7.60 13.25 0.08
N LYS A 336 -8.06 13.69 -1.09
CA LYS A 336 -9.03 12.95 -1.90
C LYS A 336 -8.45 12.76 -3.29
N ASN A 337 -8.38 11.52 -3.73
CA ASN A 337 -7.99 11.16 -5.08
C ASN A 337 -9.14 10.48 -5.79
N LYS A 338 -9.31 10.80 -7.05
CA LYS A 338 -10.25 10.11 -7.93
C LYS A 338 -9.54 9.85 -9.24
N THR A 339 -9.46 8.59 -9.64
CA THR A 339 -8.82 8.18 -10.89
C THR A 339 -9.79 7.36 -11.71
N LEU A 340 -9.87 7.63 -12.99
CA LEU A 340 -10.58 6.82 -13.97
C LEU A 340 -9.62 6.47 -15.09
N ASN A 341 -9.31 5.20 -15.24
CA ASN A 341 -8.45 4.66 -16.28
C ASN A 341 -9.29 3.88 -17.27
N THR A 342 -9.19 4.20 -18.54
CA THR A 342 -9.91 3.50 -19.61
C THR A 342 -8.92 3.01 -20.66
N THR A 343 -9.07 1.79 -21.10
CA THR A 343 -8.29 1.21 -22.19
C THR A 343 -9.25 0.60 -23.19
N PHE A 344 -9.16 1.00 -24.43
CA PHE A 344 -9.89 0.42 -25.55
C PHE A 344 -8.90 -0.26 -26.50
N SER A 345 -9.21 -1.46 -26.94
CA SER A 345 -8.45 -2.13 -27.98
C SER A 345 -9.32 -2.78 -29.03
N LEU A 346 -8.83 -2.77 -30.24
CA LEU A 346 -9.44 -3.43 -31.40
C LEU A 346 -8.38 -4.32 -32.04
N THR A 347 -8.67 -5.61 -32.15
CA THR A 347 -7.76 -6.60 -32.75
C THR A 347 -8.43 -7.21 -33.97
N TYR A 348 -7.74 -7.11 -35.12
CA TYR A 348 -8.16 -7.71 -36.37
C TYR A 348 -7.19 -8.84 -36.73
N GLU A 349 -7.72 -10.04 -36.97
CA GLU A 349 -6.98 -11.21 -37.44
C GLU A 349 -7.25 -11.39 -38.96
N ALA A 350 -6.21 -11.24 -39.78
CA ALA A 350 -6.37 -11.26 -41.22
C ALA A 350 -6.74 -12.67 -41.73
N PRO A 351 -7.94 -12.88 -42.32
CA PRO A 351 -8.37 -14.21 -42.76
C PRO A 351 -7.58 -14.73 -43.98
N PHE A 352 -6.98 -13.81 -44.74
CA PHE A 352 -6.23 -14.13 -45.96
C PHE A 352 -4.75 -14.52 -45.66
N LEU A 353 -4.22 -14.30 -44.45
CA LEU A 353 -2.86 -14.66 -44.10
C LEU A 353 -2.81 -15.17 -42.65
N LYS A 354 -2.65 -16.47 -42.50
CA LYS A 354 -2.61 -17.11 -41.18
C LYS A 354 -1.46 -16.53 -40.33
N GLY A 355 -1.78 -16.07 -39.15
CA GLY A 355 -0.83 -15.50 -38.18
C GLY A 355 -0.61 -13.98 -38.30
N LEU A 356 -1.19 -13.32 -39.32
CA LEU A 356 -1.17 -11.87 -39.41
C LEU A 356 -2.31 -11.27 -38.58
N SER A 357 -1.98 -10.40 -37.62
CA SER A 357 -2.95 -9.62 -36.87
C SER A 357 -2.50 -8.18 -36.71
N ALA A 358 -3.47 -7.28 -36.64
CA ALA A 358 -3.27 -5.86 -36.32
C ALA A 358 -4.04 -5.53 -35.05
N LYS A 359 -3.39 -4.84 -34.09
CA LYS A 359 -4.02 -4.37 -32.85
C LYS A 359 -3.91 -2.86 -32.76
N PHE A 360 -5.06 -2.20 -32.60
CA PHE A 360 -5.16 -0.81 -32.16
C PHE A 360 -5.40 -0.80 -30.67
N LEU A 361 -4.69 0.09 -29.92
CA LEU A 361 -4.84 0.26 -28.48
C LEU A 361 -4.84 1.74 -28.15
N TYR A 362 -5.83 2.18 -27.39
CA TYR A 362 -5.99 3.54 -26.92
C TYR A 362 -6.23 3.55 -25.40
N GLY A 363 -5.47 4.33 -24.67
CA GLY A 363 -5.63 4.53 -23.23
C GLY A 363 -5.98 5.99 -22.93
N TYR A 364 -6.91 6.20 -22.01
CA TYR A 364 -7.29 7.50 -21.46
C TYR A 364 -7.36 7.44 -19.96
N ASP A 365 -6.66 8.34 -19.29
CA ASP A 365 -6.61 8.46 -17.85
C ASP A 365 -7.07 9.84 -17.41
N TYR A 366 -7.96 9.87 -16.42
CA TYR A 366 -8.43 11.06 -15.73
C TYR A 366 -8.06 10.96 -14.24
N LYS A 367 -7.45 12.04 -13.71
CA LYS A 367 -7.01 12.14 -12.29
C LYS A 367 -7.51 13.43 -11.67
#